data_8b7e9fe779e7077c3a4c6a4234f489e7
#
_entry.id   8b7e9fe779e7077c3a4c6a4234f489e7
#
_cell.length_a   1.000
_cell.length_b   1.000
_cell.length_c   1.000
_cell.angle_alpha   90.00
_cell.angle_beta   90.00
_cell.angle_gamma   90.00
#
_symmetry.space_group_name_H-M   'P 1'
#
loop_
_entity.id
_entity.type
_entity.pdbx_description
1 polymer ?
#
loop_
_entity_poly.entity_id
_entity_poly.type
_entity_poly.pdbx_seq_one_letter_code
_entity_poly.pdbx_strand_id
1 'polypeptide(L)'
;MASGSTSSYIFEGDLKMAKVKFPQILKEVALTLLKKPSTRMYPAVKFVPPKGFRGKQIFHPERCISCGLCARDCPSGAIEMIEVSGKRMPLIYLDRCIFCYVCIENCPRNAITASTIYDMASQRKEDLILKP
;
A
#
# COMPACT_ATOMS: atom_id res chain seq x y z
N MET A 1 38.47 -24.54 9.82
CA MET A 1 37.83 -24.77 11.14
C MET A 1 37.13 -23.48 11.54
N ALA A 2 35.84 -23.36 11.28
CA ALA A 2 35.01 -22.29 11.78
C ALA A 2 33.59 -22.85 11.91
N SER A 3 33.22 -23.13 13.16
CA SER A 3 31.95 -23.68 13.60
C SER A 3 30.84 -22.62 13.46
N GLY A 4 29.88 -22.86 12.56
CA GLY A 4 28.66 -22.10 12.47
C GLY A 4 27.73 -22.45 13.62
N SER A 5 27.39 -21.47 14.44
CA SER A 5 26.31 -21.56 15.44
C SER A 5 24.99 -21.15 14.79
N THR A 6 24.18 -22.13 14.41
CA THR A 6 22.76 -21.95 14.08
C THR A 6 22.00 -21.58 15.34
N SER A 7 21.67 -20.31 15.45
CA SER A 7 20.75 -19.81 16.50
C SER A 7 19.33 -20.25 16.13
N SER A 8 18.90 -21.36 16.71
CA SER A 8 17.51 -21.80 16.69
C SER A 8 16.69 -20.93 17.63
N TYR A 9 15.95 -19.98 17.09
CA TYR A 9 14.90 -19.28 17.85
C TYR A 9 13.76 -20.26 18.09
N ILE A 10 13.85 -20.96 19.21
CA ILE A 10 12.73 -21.75 19.73
C ILE A 10 11.73 -20.76 20.29
N PHE A 11 10.66 -20.53 19.55
CA PHE A 11 9.48 -19.84 20.03
C PHE A 11 8.69 -20.82 20.94
N GLU A 12 9.20 -21.07 22.13
CA GLU A 12 8.46 -21.73 23.21
C GLU A 12 7.53 -20.71 23.86
N GLY A 13 6.51 -20.31 23.15
CA GLY A 13 5.35 -19.67 23.73
C GLY A 13 4.42 -20.76 24.23
N ASP A 14 4.39 -20.98 25.53
CA ASP A 14 3.31 -21.74 26.20
C ASP A 14 1.96 -21.21 25.73
N LEU A 15 1.40 -21.88 24.72
CA LEU A 15 0.00 -21.70 24.33
C LEU A 15 -0.85 -22.32 25.45
N LYS A 16 -0.91 -21.69 26.63
CA LYS A 16 -1.94 -21.95 27.60
C LYS A 16 -3.27 -21.61 26.93
N MET A 17 -3.84 -22.58 26.24
CA MET A 17 -5.22 -22.49 25.81
C MET A 17 -6.05 -22.27 27.06
N ALA A 18 -6.38 -21.01 27.32
CA ALA A 18 -7.33 -20.66 28.37
C ALA A 18 -8.58 -21.50 28.10
N LYS A 19 -8.93 -22.42 29.02
CA LYS A 19 -10.15 -23.21 28.92
C LYS A 19 -11.33 -22.24 28.95
N VAL A 20 -11.74 -21.78 27.79
CA VAL A 20 -12.87 -20.88 27.63
C VAL A 20 -14.11 -21.66 28.03
N LYS A 21 -14.67 -21.34 29.20
CA LYS A 21 -15.89 -21.98 29.67
C LYS A 21 -17.03 -21.63 28.72
N PHE A 22 -17.66 -22.60 28.12
CA PHE A 22 -18.73 -22.44 27.15
C PHE A 22 -19.83 -21.41 27.55
N PRO A 23 -20.23 -21.29 28.82
CA PRO A 23 -21.19 -20.25 29.24
C PRO A 23 -20.66 -18.80 29.06
N GLN A 24 -19.33 -18.57 29.14
CA GLN A 24 -18.77 -17.24 28.94
C GLN A 24 -18.82 -16.81 27.48
N ILE A 25 -18.61 -17.74 26.55
CA ILE A 25 -18.71 -17.46 25.11
C ILE A 25 -20.13 -17.04 24.75
N LEU A 26 -21.13 -17.76 25.22
CA LEU A 26 -22.54 -17.44 24.97
C LEU A 26 -22.90 -16.03 25.45
N LYS A 27 -22.46 -15.68 26.64
CA LYS A 27 -22.66 -14.33 27.20
C LYS A 27 -22.01 -13.25 26.34
N GLU A 28 -20.75 -13.44 25.90
CA GLU A 28 -20.06 -12.48 25.05
C GLU A 28 -20.71 -12.35 23.67
N VAL A 29 -21.15 -13.46 23.07
CA VAL A 29 -21.87 -13.44 21.79
C VAL A 29 -23.19 -12.68 21.93
N ALA A 30 -23.98 -12.95 22.97
CA ALA A 30 -25.24 -12.26 23.21
C ALA A 30 -25.04 -10.75 23.44
N LEU A 31 -24.03 -10.36 24.22
CA LEU A 31 -23.68 -8.95 24.44
C LEU A 31 -23.17 -8.27 23.16
N THR A 32 -22.47 -9.01 22.28
CA THR A 32 -21.94 -8.48 21.03
C THR A 32 -23.06 -8.16 20.02
N LEU A 33 -24.16 -8.90 20.05
CA LEU A 33 -25.35 -8.61 19.21
C LEU A 33 -25.98 -7.26 19.54
N LEU A 34 -25.85 -6.78 20.78
CA LEU A 34 -26.39 -5.49 21.21
C LEU A 34 -25.37 -4.35 21.10
N LYS A 35 -24.09 -4.63 20.86
CA LYS A 35 -23.05 -3.62 20.72
C LYS A 35 -23.11 -2.98 19.31
N LYS A 36 -22.85 -1.69 19.27
CA LYS A 36 -22.68 -0.99 17.99
C LYS A 36 -21.50 -1.59 17.22
N PRO A 37 -21.64 -1.88 15.91
CA PRO A 37 -20.53 -2.41 15.10
C PRO A 37 -19.36 -1.42 15.10
N SER A 38 -18.13 -1.92 15.21
CA SER A 38 -16.91 -1.11 15.14
C SER A 38 -16.48 -0.83 13.69
N THR A 39 -17.15 -1.43 12.71
CA THR A 39 -16.92 -1.18 11.29
C THR A 39 -17.56 0.13 10.85
N ARG A 40 -16.95 0.79 9.87
CA ARG A 40 -17.53 1.98 9.22
C ARG A 40 -18.40 1.55 8.04
N MET A 41 -19.47 2.29 7.81
CA MET A 41 -20.39 2.05 6.67
C MET A 41 -19.80 2.66 5.39
N TYR A 42 -18.68 2.09 4.91
CA TYR A 42 -18.13 2.45 3.61
C TYR A 42 -19.03 1.83 2.50
N PRO A 43 -19.32 2.52 1.38
CA PRO A 43 -18.79 3.83 0.93
C PRO A 43 -19.58 5.05 1.42
N ALA A 44 -20.67 4.88 2.18
CA ALA A 44 -21.52 5.99 2.62
C ALA A 44 -20.76 6.98 3.54
N VAL A 45 -19.91 6.44 4.43
CA VAL A 45 -19.05 7.24 5.31
C VAL A 45 -17.60 7.01 4.92
N LYS A 46 -17.03 7.97 4.15
CA LYS A 46 -15.62 7.91 3.75
C LYS A 46 -14.70 8.28 4.91
N PHE A 47 -13.56 7.64 4.95
CA PHE A 47 -12.48 7.95 5.88
C PHE A 47 -11.69 9.16 5.37
N VAL A 48 -11.37 10.10 6.27
CA VAL A 48 -10.44 11.18 5.98
C VAL A 48 -9.03 10.67 6.35
N PRO A 49 -8.13 10.48 5.39
CA PRO A 49 -6.80 9.97 5.67
C PRO A 49 -5.99 10.97 6.50
N PRO A 50 -5.14 10.49 7.43
CA PRO A 50 -4.24 11.35 8.20
C PRO A 50 -3.16 11.96 7.31
N LYS A 51 -2.51 13.02 7.82
CA LYS A 51 -1.32 13.61 7.17
C LYS A 51 -0.23 12.54 7.02
N GLY A 52 0.39 12.45 5.85
CA GLY A 52 1.39 11.43 5.55
C GLY A 52 0.84 10.10 5.04
N PHE A 53 -0.47 10.00 4.81
CA PHE A 53 -1.05 8.83 4.17
C PHE A 53 -0.48 8.62 2.75
N ARG A 54 -0.11 7.40 2.42
CA ARG A 54 0.47 7.02 1.12
C ARG A 54 -0.63 6.55 0.18
N GLY A 55 -1.34 7.51 -0.45
CA GLY A 55 -2.39 7.22 -1.43
C GLY A 55 -1.88 7.17 -2.87
N LYS A 56 -2.77 7.35 -3.83
CA LYS A 56 -2.47 7.35 -5.25
C LYS A 56 -1.45 8.43 -5.61
N GLN A 57 -0.45 8.09 -6.42
CA GLN A 57 0.49 9.07 -6.97
C GLN A 57 -0.19 9.92 -8.05
N ILE A 58 0.24 11.18 -8.16
CA ILE A 58 -0.16 12.09 -9.24
C ILE A 58 1.09 12.40 -10.05
N PHE A 59 1.02 12.20 -11.36
CA PHE A 59 2.12 12.50 -12.27
C PHE A 59 1.88 13.85 -12.97
N HIS A 60 2.94 14.67 -13.04
CA HIS A 60 2.99 15.99 -13.69
C HIS A 60 3.95 15.96 -14.87
N PRO A 61 3.44 15.74 -16.10
CA PRO A 61 4.28 15.61 -17.30
C PRO A 61 5.16 16.83 -17.58
N GLU A 62 4.63 18.02 -17.27
CA GLU A 62 5.33 19.32 -17.47
C GLU A 62 6.60 19.47 -16.66
N ARG A 63 6.71 18.78 -15.52
CA ARG A 63 7.88 18.82 -14.63
C ARG A 63 8.89 17.73 -14.95
N CYS A 64 8.49 16.71 -15.71
CA CYS A 64 9.32 15.55 -15.99
C CYS A 64 10.46 15.88 -16.95
N ILE A 65 11.68 15.54 -16.56
CA ILE A 65 12.91 15.67 -17.36
C ILE A 65 13.38 14.35 -17.97
N SER A 66 12.57 13.31 -17.93
CA SER A 66 12.88 12.00 -18.51
C SER A 66 14.15 11.31 -17.96
N CYS A 67 14.52 11.57 -16.71
CA CYS A 67 15.76 11.05 -16.10
C CYS A 67 15.73 9.54 -15.80
N GLY A 68 14.56 8.91 -15.71
CA GLY A 68 14.40 7.48 -15.50
C GLY A 68 14.66 6.97 -14.09
N LEU A 69 15.00 7.83 -13.12
CA LEU A 69 15.30 7.45 -11.73
C LEU A 69 14.12 6.71 -11.09
N CYS A 70 12.89 7.20 -11.31
CA CYS A 70 11.68 6.58 -10.76
C CYS A 70 11.48 5.13 -11.21
N ALA A 71 11.83 4.79 -12.45
CA ALA A 71 11.73 3.43 -12.97
C ALA A 71 12.87 2.54 -12.44
N ARG A 72 14.10 3.08 -12.39
CA ARG A 72 15.28 2.35 -11.91
C ARG A 72 15.19 1.98 -10.44
N ASP A 73 14.73 2.91 -9.61
CA ASP A 73 14.71 2.77 -8.15
C ASP A 73 13.39 2.15 -7.64
N CYS A 74 12.50 1.72 -8.55
CA CYS A 74 11.22 1.09 -8.17
C CYS A 74 11.43 -0.37 -7.74
N PRO A 75 11.23 -0.73 -6.46
CA PRO A 75 11.49 -2.11 -5.98
C PRO A 75 10.52 -3.15 -6.54
N SER A 76 9.31 -2.73 -6.92
CA SER A 76 8.28 -3.63 -7.48
C SER A 76 8.26 -3.67 -9.01
N GLY A 77 9.12 -2.89 -9.70
CA GLY A 77 9.09 -2.78 -11.16
C GLY A 77 7.76 -2.23 -11.70
N ALA A 78 7.05 -1.43 -10.93
CA ALA A 78 5.74 -0.89 -11.30
C ALA A 78 5.82 0.31 -12.25
N ILE A 79 7.01 0.75 -12.65
CA ILE A 79 7.18 1.94 -13.50
C ILE A 79 7.99 1.54 -14.74
N GLU A 80 7.40 1.77 -15.90
CA GLU A 80 8.05 1.58 -17.21
C GLU A 80 8.23 2.93 -17.89
N MET A 81 9.35 3.09 -18.62
CA MET A 81 9.59 4.31 -19.40
C MET A 81 9.10 4.11 -20.82
N ILE A 82 8.10 4.89 -21.21
CA ILE A 82 7.52 4.88 -22.55
C ILE A 82 7.85 6.17 -23.30
N GLU A 83 7.90 6.13 -24.62
CA GLU A 83 8.06 7.32 -25.44
C GLU A 83 6.70 7.93 -25.78
N VAL A 84 6.51 9.19 -25.37
CA VAL A 84 5.33 9.98 -25.69
C VAL A 84 5.79 11.32 -26.25
N SER A 85 5.41 11.60 -27.51
CA SER A 85 5.76 12.85 -28.18
C SER A 85 7.27 13.16 -28.18
N GLY A 86 8.13 12.15 -28.37
CA GLY A 86 9.59 12.30 -28.39
C GLY A 86 10.27 12.48 -27.02
N LYS A 87 9.53 12.34 -25.94
CA LYS A 87 10.05 12.32 -24.57
C LYS A 87 9.78 10.98 -23.90
N ARG A 88 10.75 10.46 -23.14
CA ARG A 88 10.54 9.27 -22.30
C ARG A 88 9.83 9.68 -21.03
N MET A 89 8.65 9.14 -20.81
CA MET A 89 7.83 9.43 -19.63
C MET A 89 7.52 8.16 -18.86
N PRO A 90 7.36 8.22 -17.53
CA PRO A 90 7.01 7.06 -16.74
C PRO A 90 5.54 6.69 -16.92
N LEU A 91 5.29 5.43 -17.18
CA LEU A 91 3.98 4.78 -17.10
C LEU A 91 3.95 4.02 -15.78
N ILE A 92 3.02 4.36 -14.89
CA ILE A 92 2.97 3.78 -13.54
C ILE A 92 1.81 2.80 -13.43
N TYR A 93 2.11 1.54 -13.13
CA TYR A 93 1.14 0.48 -12.91
C TYR A 93 0.79 0.40 -11.41
N LEU A 94 -0.38 0.91 -11.04
CA LEU A 94 -0.82 0.92 -9.63
C LEU A 94 -1.16 -0.49 -9.10
N ASP A 95 -1.50 -1.41 -9.99
CA ASP A 95 -1.76 -2.82 -9.68
C ASP A 95 -0.51 -3.58 -9.19
N ARG A 96 0.69 -3.12 -9.56
CA ARG A 96 1.99 -3.66 -9.11
C ARG A 96 2.64 -2.80 -8.04
N CYS A 97 2.14 -1.58 -7.82
CA CYS A 97 2.75 -0.62 -6.93
C CYS A 97 2.54 -0.96 -5.46
N ILE A 98 3.61 -0.98 -4.68
CA ILE A 98 3.58 -1.19 -3.22
C ILE A 98 3.47 0.12 -2.41
N PHE A 99 3.28 1.26 -3.06
CA PHE A 99 3.14 2.58 -2.43
C PHE A 99 4.30 2.95 -1.48
N CYS A 100 5.53 2.53 -1.80
CA CYS A 100 6.73 2.86 -1.00
C CYS A 100 7.18 4.32 -1.12
N TYR A 101 6.78 5.03 -2.17
CA TYR A 101 7.06 6.45 -2.46
C TYR A 101 8.51 6.79 -2.78
N VAL A 102 9.41 5.82 -2.93
CA VAL A 102 10.80 6.05 -3.37
C VAL A 102 10.87 6.86 -4.67
N CYS A 103 9.95 6.61 -5.61
CA CYS A 103 9.88 7.37 -6.87
C CYS A 103 9.52 8.86 -6.68
N ILE A 104 8.82 9.22 -5.60
CA ILE A 104 8.51 10.61 -5.24
C ILE A 104 9.72 11.27 -4.60
N GLU A 105 10.34 10.59 -3.63
CA GLU A 105 11.49 11.07 -2.87
C GLU A 105 12.72 11.29 -3.77
N ASN A 106 12.97 10.38 -4.73
CA ASN A 106 14.10 10.44 -5.65
C ASN A 106 13.85 11.34 -6.88
N CYS A 107 12.67 11.94 -7.01
CA CYS A 107 12.39 12.79 -8.18
C CYS A 107 12.94 14.21 -8.00
N PRO A 108 14.00 14.62 -8.73
CA PRO A 108 14.64 15.93 -8.54
C PRO A 108 13.74 17.11 -8.95
N ARG A 109 12.70 16.84 -9.74
CA ARG A 109 11.78 17.87 -10.22
C ARG A 109 10.38 17.78 -9.61
N ASN A 110 10.19 16.89 -8.64
CA ASN A 110 8.87 16.61 -8.04
C ASN A 110 7.76 16.40 -9.10
N ALA A 111 8.11 15.66 -10.15
CA ALA A 111 7.16 15.33 -11.22
C ALA A 111 6.14 14.28 -10.80
N ILE A 112 6.40 13.56 -9.72
CA ILE A 112 5.46 12.62 -9.10
C ILE A 112 5.19 13.15 -7.70
N THR A 113 3.91 13.32 -7.35
CA THR A 113 3.49 13.83 -6.04
C THR A 113 2.58 12.84 -5.32
N ALA A 114 2.59 12.91 -3.99
CA ALA A 114 1.71 12.13 -3.14
C ALA A 114 0.29 12.71 -3.12
N SER A 115 -0.72 11.86 -2.97
CA SER A 115 -2.07 12.30 -2.66
C SER A 115 -2.66 11.48 -1.51
N THR A 116 -3.79 11.94 -1.01
CA THR A 116 -4.56 11.22 0.02
C THR A 116 -5.66 10.34 -0.57
N ILE A 117 -5.68 10.17 -1.90
CA ILE A 117 -6.68 9.37 -2.59
C ILE A 117 -6.38 7.89 -2.35
N TYR A 118 -7.27 7.18 -1.70
CA TYR A 118 -7.16 5.74 -1.42
C TYR A 118 -8.21 4.91 -2.16
N ASP A 119 -9.23 5.56 -2.70
CA ASP A 119 -10.35 4.92 -3.39
C ASP A 119 -9.97 4.64 -4.84
N MET A 120 -9.36 3.47 -5.08
CA MET A 120 -8.78 3.07 -6.36
C MET A 120 -9.38 1.77 -6.88
N ALA A 121 -10.49 1.30 -6.31
CA ALA A 121 -11.14 0.09 -6.74
C ALA A 121 -11.62 0.24 -8.19
N SER A 122 -11.21 -0.67 -9.07
CA SER A 122 -11.64 -0.74 -10.46
C SER A 122 -11.84 -2.18 -10.91
N GLN A 123 -12.73 -2.39 -11.86
CA GLN A 123 -12.98 -3.70 -12.47
C GLN A 123 -11.98 -4.01 -13.60
N ARG A 124 -11.30 -2.98 -14.14
CA ARG A 124 -10.34 -3.12 -15.24
C ARG A 124 -8.97 -2.64 -14.80
N LYS A 125 -7.93 -3.39 -15.16
CA LYS A 125 -6.53 -3.03 -14.83
C LYS A 125 -6.06 -1.77 -15.55
N GLU A 126 -6.63 -1.47 -16.71
CA GLU A 126 -6.30 -0.27 -17.50
C GLU A 126 -6.59 1.04 -16.75
N ASP A 127 -7.57 1.03 -15.85
CA ASP A 127 -7.94 2.19 -15.03
C ASP A 127 -6.93 2.44 -13.90
N LEU A 128 -6.12 1.41 -13.59
CA LEU A 128 -5.05 1.47 -12.58
C LEU A 128 -3.69 1.86 -13.18
N ILE A 129 -3.66 2.29 -14.43
CA ILE A 129 -2.46 2.76 -15.11
C ILE A 129 -2.47 4.28 -15.13
N LEU A 130 -1.46 4.89 -14.50
CA LEU A 130 -1.22 6.32 -14.62
C LEU A 130 -0.46 6.59 -15.91
N LYS A 131 -1.17 7.09 -16.89
CA LYS A 131 -0.60 7.54 -18.18
C LYS A 131 -0.09 8.96 -18.05
N PRO A 132 0.99 9.31 -18.76
CA PRO A 132 1.51 10.67 -18.85
C PRO A 132 0.58 11.61 -19.60
#